data_72dab33f059525ce60c15cdd14211eb0
#
_entry.id   72dab33f059525ce60c15cdd14211eb0
#
_cell.length_a   1.000
_cell.length_b   1.000
_cell.length_c   1.000
_cell.angle_alpha   90.00
_cell.angle_beta   90.00
_cell.angle_gamma   90.00
#
_symmetry.space_group_name_H-M   'P 1'
#
loop_
_entity.id
_entity.type
_entity.pdbx_description
1 polymer ?
#
loop_
_entity_poly.entity_id
_entity_poly.type
_entity_poly.pdbx_seq_one_letter_code
_entity_poly.pdbx_strand_id
1 'polypeptide(L)'
;REVFFGRGTCFACHKAAGQGITLGPDLNGIRTRHDVNYVIRSILIPDEYIVEGFQQTSLAMKDGRKLFGMIQEETAEMVKIYLPTGEQVIIKAADILKRDDARNSGMPSSFTYTLNERDVADLAAWIMTLE
;
A
#
# COMPACT_ATOMS: atom_id res chain seq x y z
N ARG A 1 -8.42 -6.79 15.45
CA ARG A 1 -8.98 -5.47 15.11
C ARG A 1 -8.21 -4.33 15.78
N GLU A 2 -7.94 -4.42 17.07
CA GLU A 2 -7.21 -3.38 17.83
C GLU A 2 -5.85 -3.04 17.25
N VAL A 3 -5.11 -4.02 16.78
CA VAL A 3 -3.81 -3.80 16.12
C VAL A 3 -3.99 -2.99 14.83
N PHE A 4 -5.01 -3.29 14.03
CA PHE A 4 -5.29 -2.63 12.75
C PHE A 4 -5.58 -1.13 12.91
N PHE A 5 -6.43 -0.78 13.85
CA PHE A 5 -6.83 0.61 14.12
C PHE A 5 -5.94 1.33 15.14
N GLY A 6 -5.09 0.60 15.87
CA GLY A 6 -4.20 1.11 16.90
C GLY A 6 -2.75 1.13 16.43
N ARG A 7 -1.88 0.41 17.14
CA ARG A 7 -0.41 0.48 16.96
C ARG A 7 0.08 0.04 15.59
N GLY A 8 -0.66 -0.78 14.86
CA GLY A 8 -0.34 -1.16 13.48
C GLY A 8 -0.62 -0.08 12.46
N THR A 9 -1.52 0.88 12.79
CA THR A 9 -1.93 1.99 11.91
C THR A 9 -2.32 1.57 10.47
N CYS A 10 -2.73 0.32 10.28
CA CYS A 10 -3.02 -0.27 8.98
C CYS A 10 -4.13 0.47 8.22
N PHE A 11 -5.10 1.04 8.98
CA PHE A 11 -6.21 1.84 8.45
C PHE A 11 -5.75 3.12 7.73
N ALA A 12 -4.52 3.59 7.99
CA ALA A 12 -3.95 4.75 7.31
C ALA A 12 -3.66 4.48 5.82
N CYS A 13 -3.61 3.20 5.42
CA CYS A 13 -3.37 2.81 4.05
C CYS A 13 -4.43 1.85 3.52
N HIS A 14 -4.98 0.97 4.36
CA HIS A 14 -5.90 -0.08 3.95
C HIS A 14 -7.34 0.21 4.35
N LYS A 15 -8.26 -0.13 3.45
CA LYS A 15 -9.68 -0.17 3.76
C LYS A 15 -10.04 -1.56 4.30
N ALA A 16 -10.76 -1.59 5.44
CA ALA A 16 -11.24 -2.81 6.08
C ALA A 16 -12.51 -2.51 6.91
N ALA A 17 -13.51 -3.37 6.87
CA ALA A 17 -14.77 -3.24 7.61
C ALA A 17 -15.43 -1.84 7.45
N GLY A 18 -15.40 -1.30 6.22
CA GLY A 18 -16.00 0.01 5.89
C GLY A 18 -15.21 1.23 6.37
N GLN A 19 -14.01 1.04 6.95
CA GLN A 19 -13.15 2.12 7.48
C GLN A 19 -11.78 2.09 6.80
N GLY A 20 -11.06 3.22 6.88
CA GLY A 20 -9.74 3.38 6.27
C GLY A 20 -9.79 3.94 4.86
N ILE A 21 -8.67 3.91 4.17
CA ILE A 21 -8.49 4.46 2.82
C ILE A 21 -7.93 3.39 1.87
N THR A 22 -7.92 3.67 0.58
CA THR A 22 -7.44 2.76 -0.47
C THR A 22 -6.06 3.17 -1.02
N LEU A 23 -5.15 3.56 -0.12
CA LEU A 23 -3.75 3.77 -0.45
C LEU A 23 -3.03 2.43 -0.62
N GLY A 24 -3.42 1.42 0.14
CA GLY A 24 -3.09 0.02 -0.05
C GLY A 24 -4.29 -0.78 -0.56
N PRO A 25 -4.12 -2.07 -0.89
CA PRO A 25 -5.22 -2.94 -1.30
C PRO A 25 -6.37 -2.97 -0.28
N ASP A 26 -7.62 -2.99 -0.78
CA ASP A 26 -8.79 -3.23 0.06
C ASP A 26 -8.74 -4.66 0.61
N LEU A 27 -8.85 -4.79 1.93
CA LEU A 27 -8.77 -6.06 2.63
C LEU A 27 -10.10 -6.79 2.77
N ASN A 28 -11.22 -6.15 2.41
CA ASN A 28 -12.52 -6.81 2.42
C ASN A 28 -12.53 -7.98 1.43
N GLY A 29 -13.10 -9.09 1.84
CA GLY A 29 -13.17 -10.31 1.04
C GLY A 29 -11.83 -10.98 0.73
N ILE A 30 -10.74 -10.64 1.42
CA ILE A 30 -9.41 -11.19 1.13
C ILE A 30 -9.36 -12.72 1.24
N ARG A 31 -10.15 -13.31 2.15
CA ARG A 31 -10.25 -14.77 2.36
C ARG A 31 -10.69 -15.56 1.12
N THR A 32 -11.34 -14.89 0.16
CA THR A 32 -11.77 -15.53 -1.10
C THR A 32 -10.65 -15.59 -2.13
N ARG A 33 -9.58 -14.84 -1.91
CA ARG A 33 -8.45 -14.69 -2.83
C ARG A 33 -7.15 -15.29 -2.30
N HIS A 34 -6.97 -15.27 -0.97
CA HIS A 34 -5.72 -15.65 -0.31
C HIS A 34 -5.98 -16.36 1.02
N ASP A 35 -5.03 -17.16 1.46
CA ASP A 35 -5.04 -17.81 2.75
C ASP A 35 -4.40 -16.94 3.85
N VAL A 36 -4.47 -17.42 5.09
CA VAL A 36 -3.91 -16.70 6.25
C VAL A 36 -2.39 -16.57 6.18
N ASN A 37 -1.69 -17.52 5.57
CA ASN A 37 -0.24 -17.47 5.43
C ASN A 37 0.18 -16.34 4.49
N TYR A 38 -0.56 -16.13 3.40
CA TYR A 38 -0.35 -15.00 2.52
C TYR A 38 -0.47 -13.68 3.28
N VAL A 39 -1.51 -13.53 4.12
CA VAL A 39 -1.71 -12.30 4.93
C VAL A 39 -0.54 -12.08 5.90
N ILE A 40 -0.12 -13.14 6.64
CA ILE A 40 1.00 -13.07 7.56
C ILE A 40 2.29 -12.68 6.83
N ARG A 41 2.59 -13.31 5.70
CA ARG A 41 3.79 -13.00 4.90
C ARG A 41 3.76 -11.59 4.36
N SER A 42 2.61 -11.10 3.90
CA SER A 42 2.45 -9.72 3.41
C SER A 42 2.70 -8.68 4.52
N ILE A 43 2.39 -9.01 5.78
CA ILE A 43 2.70 -8.13 6.93
C ILE A 43 4.18 -8.15 7.26
N LEU A 44 4.81 -9.34 7.27
CA LEU A 44 6.19 -9.52 7.71
C LEU A 44 7.22 -9.25 6.61
N ILE A 45 6.88 -9.55 5.35
CA ILE A 45 7.76 -9.45 4.19
C ILE A 45 7.00 -8.74 3.05
N PRO A 46 6.67 -7.45 3.21
CA PRO A 46 5.76 -6.75 2.28
C PRO A 46 6.30 -6.65 0.84
N ASP A 47 7.59 -6.80 0.64
CA ASP A 47 8.21 -6.79 -0.68
C ASP A 47 8.10 -8.14 -1.44
N GLU A 48 7.64 -9.21 -0.76
CA GLU A 48 7.56 -10.53 -1.37
C GLU A 48 6.44 -10.62 -2.41
N TYR A 49 5.27 -10.03 -2.09
CA TYR A 49 4.09 -10.03 -2.94
C TYR A 49 3.47 -8.64 -2.99
N ILE A 50 3.82 -7.87 -4.00
CA ILE A 50 3.25 -6.55 -4.22
C ILE A 50 2.11 -6.68 -5.23
N VAL A 51 0.90 -6.32 -4.81
CA VAL A 51 -0.27 -6.28 -5.70
C VAL A 51 -0.01 -5.25 -6.80
N GLU A 52 -0.35 -5.60 -8.03
CA GLU A 52 -0.20 -4.69 -9.18
C GLU A 52 -0.88 -3.34 -8.91
N GLY A 53 -0.20 -2.25 -9.25
CA GLY A 53 -0.65 -0.89 -8.98
C GLY A 53 -0.29 -0.34 -7.59
N PHE A 54 0.30 -1.16 -6.70
CA PHE A 54 0.72 -0.74 -5.35
C PHE A 54 2.24 -0.68 -5.17
N GLN A 55 3.00 -0.72 -6.28
CA GLN A 55 4.44 -0.48 -6.28
C GLN A 55 4.74 1.01 -6.05
N GLN A 56 5.87 1.28 -5.44
CA GLN A 56 6.39 2.63 -5.37
C GLN A 56 7.00 3.03 -6.73
N THR A 57 6.79 4.27 -7.12
CA THR A 57 7.26 4.82 -8.39
C THR A 57 7.99 6.13 -8.15
N SER A 58 9.15 6.29 -8.79
CA SER A 58 9.86 7.56 -8.86
C SER A 58 9.62 8.20 -10.23
N LEU A 59 9.24 9.46 -10.23
CA LEU A 59 9.05 10.26 -11.44
C LEU A 59 10.02 11.44 -11.43
N ALA A 60 10.87 11.55 -12.47
CA ALA A 60 11.62 12.75 -12.75
C ALA A 60 10.82 13.61 -13.74
N MET A 61 10.54 14.84 -13.38
CA MET A 61 9.76 15.77 -14.18
C MET A 61 10.66 16.63 -15.08
N LYS A 62 10.14 17.07 -16.21
CA LYS A 62 10.87 17.97 -17.14
C LYS A 62 11.25 19.31 -16.52
N ASP A 63 10.52 19.78 -15.49
CA ASP A 63 10.80 21.00 -14.74
C ASP A 63 11.84 20.80 -13.62
N GLY A 64 12.44 19.60 -13.50
CA GLY A 64 13.45 19.25 -12.51
C GLY A 64 12.93 18.72 -11.18
N ARG A 65 11.61 18.72 -10.93
CA ARG A 65 11.04 18.11 -9.74
C ARG A 65 11.21 16.60 -9.79
N LYS A 66 11.29 16.00 -8.60
CA LYS A 66 11.22 14.55 -8.40
C LYS A 66 10.04 14.23 -7.51
N LEU A 67 9.19 13.32 -7.97
CA LEU A 67 8.07 12.81 -7.20
C LEU A 67 8.31 11.34 -6.89
N PHE A 68 7.92 10.92 -5.70
CA PHE A 68 8.01 9.55 -5.25
C PHE A 68 6.70 9.16 -4.56
N GLY A 69 6.12 8.03 -4.95
CA GLY A 69 4.84 7.60 -4.41
C GLY A 69 4.25 6.43 -5.18
N MET A 70 2.95 6.20 -5.00
CA MET A 70 2.22 5.17 -5.71
C MET A 70 1.33 5.78 -6.79
N ILE A 71 1.36 5.21 -7.99
CA ILE A 71 0.46 5.58 -9.07
C ILE A 71 -0.94 5.03 -8.71
N GLN A 72 -1.89 5.94 -8.57
CA GLN A 72 -3.28 5.60 -8.27
C GLN A 72 -4.14 5.46 -9.52
N GLU A 73 -3.86 6.30 -10.50
CA GLU A 73 -4.58 6.33 -11.77
C GLU A 73 -3.63 6.81 -12.87
N GLU A 74 -3.71 6.20 -14.02
CA GLU A 74 -2.90 6.56 -15.18
C GLU A 74 -3.75 6.49 -16.45
N THR A 75 -3.67 7.56 -17.23
CA THR A 75 -4.23 7.64 -18.57
C THR A 75 -3.14 8.10 -19.55
N ALA A 76 -3.43 8.11 -20.84
CA ALA A 76 -2.48 8.64 -21.84
C ALA A 76 -2.09 10.11 -21.60
N GLU A 77 -2.91 10.87 -20.88
CA GLU A 77 -2.77 12.32 -20.72
C GLU A 77 -2.30 12.73 -19.34
N MET A 78 -2.65 11.95 -18.30
CA MET A 78 -2.38 12.31 -16.91
C MET A 78 -2.02 11.10 -16.04
N VAL A 79 -1.23 11.38 -15.01
CA VAL A 79 -0.88 10.44 -13.95
C VAL A 79 -1.26 11.06 -12.60
N LYS A 80 -1.98 10.30 -11.79
CA LYS A 80 -2.33 10.65 -10.43
C LYS A 80 -1.46 9.83 -9.48
N ILE A 81 -0.59 10.51 -8.75
CA ILE A 81 0.34 9.89 -7.81
C ILE A 81 -0.02 10.25 -6.37
N TYR A 82 0.02 9.26 -5.49
CA TYR A 82 -0.14 9.41 -4.06
C TYR A 82 1.23 9.50 -3.40
N LEU A 83 1.54 10.63 -2.78
CA LEU A 83 2.83 10.83 -2.10
C LEU A 83 2.80 10.22 -0.69
N PRO A 84 3.97 9.89 -0.09
CA PRO A 84 4.05 9.39 1.28
C PRO A 84 3.48 10.36 2.34
N THR A 85 3.35 11.63 1.98
CA THR A 85 2.72 12.68 2.82
C THR A 85 1.20 12.54 2.92
N GLY A 86 0.57 11.66 2.12
CA GLY A 86 -0.88 11.56 1.98
C GLY A 86 -1.47 12.52 0.93
N GLU A 87 -0.63 13.32 0.27
CA GLU A 87 -1.06 14.25 -0.78
C GLU A 87 -1.25 13.50 -2.12
N GLN A 88 -2.31 13.86 -2.82
CA GLN A 88 -2.53 13.43 -4.20
C GLN A 88 -2.08 14.53 -5.17
N VAL A 89 -1.23 14.17 -6.11
CA VAL A 89 -0.77 15.09 -7.16
C VAL A 89 -1.18 14.55 -8.52
N ILE A 90 -1.80 15.42 -9.32
CA ILE A 90 -2.15 15.12 -10.70
C ILE A 90 -1.14 15.83 -11.61
N ILE A 91 -0.48 15.05 -12.47
CA ILE A 91 0.55 15.54 -13.39
C ILE A 91 0.19 15.14 -14.83
N LYS A 92 0.62 15.96 -15.79
CA LYS A 92 0.50 15.60 -17.20
C LYS A 92 1.52 14.53 -17.53
N ALA A 93 1.10 13.45 -18.19
CA ALA A 93 2.01 12.39 -18.62
C ALA A 93 3.14 12.93 -19.50
N ALA A 94 2.87 13.94 -20.33
CA ALA A 94 3.84 14.60 -21.17
C ALA A 94 4.94 15.36 -20.40
N ASP A 95 4.73 15.70 -19.13
CA ASP A 95 5.72 16.39 -18.30
C ASP A 95 6.68 15.44 -17.56
N ILE A 96 6.44 14.13 -17.66
CA ILE A 96 7.32 13.11 -17.11
C ILE A 96 8.52 12.92 -18.04
N LEU A 97 9.73 13.11 -17.50
CA LEU A 97 10.98 12.88 -18.20
C LEU A 97 11.43 11.41 -18.09
N LYS A 98 11.34 10.86 -16.88
CA LYS A 98 11.75 9.48 -16.59
C LYS A 98 10.85 8.90 -15.49
N ARG A 99 10.50 7.63 -15.65
CA ARG A 99 9.80 6.82 -14.65
C ARG A 99 10.69 5.65 -14.24
N ASP A 100 10.69 5.34 -12.96
CA ASP A 100 11.36 4.18 -12.38
C ASP A 100 10.43 3.55 -11.34
N ASP A 101 9.93 2.36 -11.64
CA ASP A 101 9.05 1.59 -10.77
C ASP A 101 9.92 0.76 -9.81
N ALA A 102 9.87 1.11 -8.54
CA ALA A 102 10.63 0.42 -7.52
C ALA A 102 10.06 -1.00 -7.30
N ARG A 103 10.95 -1.92 -6.89
CA ARG A 103 10.58 -3.31 -6.55
C ARG A 103 10.19 -3.50 -5.09
N ASN A 104 9.96 -2.40 -4.37
CA ASN A 104 9.58 -2.42 -2.97
C ASN A 104 8.15 -1.93 -2.77
N SER A 105 7.52 -2.49 -1.75
CA SER A 105 6.17 -2.16 -1.33
C SER A 105 6.10 -0.77 -0.70
N GLY A 106 4.96 -0.09 -0.83
CA GLY A 106 4.62 1.06 0.00
C GLY A 106 4.31 0.69 1.46
N MET A 107 4.07 -0.57 1.75
CA MET A 107 3.83 -1.06 3.11
C MET A 107 5.15 -1.11 3.89
N PRO A 108 5.23 -0.53 5.10
CA PRO A 108 6.47 -0.53 5.88
C PRO A 108 6.90 -1.94 6.30
N SER A 109 8.19 -2.26 6.16
CA SER A 109 8.78 -3.52 6.66
C SER A 109 9.04 -3.49 8.17
N SER A 110 8.80 -2.35 8.83
CA SER A 110 9.05 -2.17 10.27
C SER A 110 8.13 -2.98 11.18
N PHE A 111 7.06 -3.57 10.67
CA PHE A 111 6.12 -4.36 11.47
C PHE A 111 6.76 -5.58 12.12
N THR A 112 7.83 -6.13 11.55
CA THR A 112 8.64 -7.19 12.16
C THR A 112 9.27 -6.78 13.50
N TYR A 113 9.42 -5.48 13.76
CA TYR A 113 10.01 -4.95 14.99
C TYR A 113 8.97 -4.29 15.91
N THR A 114 7.82 -3.89 15.39
CA THR A 114 6.80 -3.14 16.14
C THR A 114 5.62 -3.99 16.60
N LEU A 115 5.40 -5.14 15.94
CA LEU A 115 4.37 -6.11 16.30
C LEU A 115 5.01 -7.40 16.79
N ASN A 116 4.47 -7.97 17.87
CA ASN A 116 4.88 -9.30 18.31
C ASN A 116 4.10 -10.40 17.56
N GLU A 117 4.50 -11.66 17.73
CA GLU A 117 3.89 -12.81 17.05
C GLU A 117 2.37 -12.91 17.28
N ARG A 118 1.92 -12.61 18.49
CA ARG A 118 0.49 -12.63 18.83
C ARG A 118 -0.26 -11.52 18.11
N ASP A 119 0.32 -10.34 18.01
CA ASP A 119 -0.27 -9.23 17.26
C ASP A 119 -0.49 -9.57 15.79
N VAL A 120 0.51 -10.19 15.18
CA VAL A 120 0.45 -10.60 13.77
C VAL A 120 -0.60 -11.70 13.59
N ALA A 121 -0.65 -12.69 14.49
CA ALA A 121 -1.63 -13.77 14.45
C ALA A 121 -3.06 -13.23 14.62
N ASP A 122 -3.30 -12.39 15.64
CA ASP A 122 -4.62 -11.81 15.91
C ASP A 122 -5.06 -10.86 14.78
N LEU A 123 -4.13 -10.11 14.21
CA LEU A 123 -4.37 -9.25 13.07
C LEU A 123 -4.76 -10.05 11.82
N ALA A 124 -3.98 -11.07 11.48
CA ALA A 124 -4.24 -11.92 10.33
C ALA A 124 -5.57 -12.68 10.49
N ALA A 125 -5.84 -13.25 11.66
CA ALA A 125 -7.09 -13.92 11.95
C ALA A 125 -8.29 -12.97 11.76
N TRP A 126 -8.19 -11.74 12.25
CA TRP A 126 -9.26 -10.74 12.07
C TRP A 126 -9.42 -10.35 10.61
N ILE A 127 -8.34 -10.09 9.88
CA ILE A 127 -8.38 -9.76 8.45
C ILE A 127 -9.10 -10.86 7.65
N MET A 128 -8.88 -12.13 8.00
CA MET A 128 -9.55 -13.27 7.37
C MET A 128 -11.05 -13.35 7.65
N THR A 129 -11.60 -12.57 8.60
CA THR A 129 -13.05 -12.47 8.85
C THR A 129 -13.76 -11.40 8.03
N LEU A 130 -13.01 -10.55 7.31
CA LEU A 130 -13.55 -9.44 6.53
C LEU A 130 -14.31 -9.96 5.29
N GLU A 131 -15.52 -9.44 5.08
CA GLU A 131 -16.41 -9.75 3.96
C GLU A 131 -16.38 -8.69 2.88
#